data_73c1a12dd4b3cdae19d5181933713ad6
#
_entry.id   73c1a12dd4b3cdae19d5181933713ad6
#
_cell.length_a   1.000
_cell.length_b   1.000
_cell.length_c   1.000
_cell.angle_alpha   90.00
_cell.angle_beta   90.00
_cell.angle_gamma   90.00
#
_symmetry.space_group_name_H-M   'P 1'
#
loop_
_entity.id
_entity.type
_entity.pdbx_description
1 polymer ?
#
loop_
_entity_poly.entity_id
_entity_poly.type
_entity_poly.pdbx_seq_one_letter_code
_entity_poly.pdbx_strand_id
1 'polypeptide(L)'
;MFSSLRGLGRLRWVVLGGVLLLVAAGAATAVVLTRQPGDVSNPGVEFTQEQQPPTVPPTSPKDGAHPFDDGFSWPMYGYTKQRTRWLPLNVDLRPPFVQEWALTGSVLTEFPPVLCGRSLFLLKNNAALYAVSRVSGRVRWKRKLGDLAAASPACAHGTVYSVLLARGKGIKGGRVVAVDATDGRTRWSRKIPSRVESSPLLDSGRLYFGSEDGTVYALRASDGAVRWRYRAGGAVKGGLALKDGKLFFGDYGGKVQAIRQTDGRRVWQATSAGTRFGLRAGRFYSTPAVAYGRVYIGSLDGFVYSFAASNGHLAWRHKTGGFVYSSPAVASVGATGPTVYIGSYDGKLYALDARSGKVRWARNSGGKISGGPVVIGDLVFYSNLSRRSTAAVGARTGQTVWKTGRGAFNPAISDGRRIYLVGYSSLFSLAERAQARRDARVRLRDPVERRRARNRTRARAENRRARTVGRRVARRKRALARRVAARKRAVARNRRLRREHRAVCFRSNGKTVCRVPRKLVCFTRKADDRTICRPRKP
;
A
#
# COMPACT_ATOMS: atom_id res chain seq x y z
N MET A 1 80.35 16.85 -9.73
CA MET A 1 79.31 16.65 -8.70
C MET A 1 77.93 17.04 -9.24
N PHE A 2 77.56 16.72 -10.48
CA PHE A 2 76.30 17.14 -11.12
C PHE A 2 75.56 16.02 -11.86
N SER A 3 75.88 14.71 -11.66
CA SER A 3 75.25 13.60 -12.37
C SER A 3 74.19 12.82 -11.55
N SER A 4 74.02 13.10 -10.25
CA SER A 4 73.12 12.31 -9.38
C SER A 4 71.68 12.87 -9.25
N LEU A 5 71.42 14.08 -9.69
CA LEU A 5 70.08 14.70 -9.53
C LEU A 5 69.08 14.37 -10.64
N ARG A 6 69.52 13.85 -11.81
CA ARG A 6 68.61 13.46 -12.92
C ARG A 6 67.94 12.10 -12.72
N GLY A 7 68.48 11.22 -11.88
CA GLY A 7 67.92 9.91 -11.57
C GLY A 7 66.70 9.94 -10.66
N LEU A 8 66.70 10.85 -9.69
CA LEU A 8 65.59 10.99 -8.70
C LEU A 8 64.29 11.53 -9.29
N GLY A 9 64.36 12.33 -10.35
CA GLY A 9 63.19 12.82 -11.08
C GLY A 9 62.46 11.70 -11.84
N ARG A 10 63.22 10.85 -12.56
CA ARG A 10 62.67 9.72 -13.32
C ARG A 10 62.03 8.66 -12.39
N LEU A 11 62.66 8.36 -11.24
CA LEU A 11 62.13 7.40 -10.28
C LEU A 11 60.80 7.86 -9.67
N ARG A 12 60.64 9.16 -9.39
CA ARG A 12 59.38 9.75 -8.89
C ARG A 12 58.26 9.60 -9.91
N TRP A 13 58.52 9.82 -11.21
CA TRP A 13 57.51 9.65 -12.27
C TRP A 13 57.14 8.19 -12.49
N VAL A 14 58.10 7.26 -12.37
CA VAL A 14 57.82 5.80 -12.47
C VAL A 14 57.00 5.34 -11.27
N VAL A 15 57.31 5.78 -10.06
CA VAL A 15 56.54 5.46 -8.84
C VAL A 15 55.13 6.07 -8.92
N LEU A 16 54.97 7.33 -9.32
CA LEU A 16 53.67 7.96 -9.53
C LEU A 16 52.85 7.26 -10.61
N GLY A 17 53.44 6.89 -11.72
CA GLY A 17 52.82 6.12 -12.79
C GLY A 17 52.35 4.73 -12.31
N GLY A 18 53.20 4.05 -11.54
CA GLY A 18 52.85 2.76 -10.91
C GLY A 18 51.68 2.87 -9.92
N VAL A 19 51.69 3.88 -9.08
CA VAL A 19 50.59 4.12 -8.12
C VAL A 19 49.29 4.47 -8.86
N LEU A 20 49.33 5.32 -9.91
CA LEU A 20 48.15 5.63 -10.73
C LEU A 20 47.62 4.40 -11.47
N LEU A 21 48.47 3.53 -11.98
CA LEU A 21 48.06 2.27 -12.60
C LEU A 21 47.45 1.31 -11.61
N LEU A 22 47.97 1.20 -10.39
CA LEU A 22 47.37 0.37 -9.32
C LEU A 22 46.04 0.93 -8.85
N VAL A 23 45.89 2.23 -8.72
CA VAL A 23 44.63 2.90 -8.38
C VAL A 23 43.60 2.70 -9.53
N ALA A 24 44.00 2.88 -10.78
CA ALA A 24 43.14 2.64 -11.94
C ALA A 24 42.75 1.17 -12.06
N ALA A 25 43.69 0.24 -11.87
CA ALA A 25 43.39 -1.20 -11.83
C ALA A 25 42.48 -1.58 -10.68
N GLY A 26 42.69 -1.01 -9.48
CA GLY A 26 41.82 -1.17 -8.31
C GLY A 26 40.42 -0.63 -8.57
N ALA A 27 40.29 0.56 -9.16
CA ALA A 27 39.01 1.16 -9.54
C ALA A 27 38.30 0.33 -10.63
N ALA A 28 38.99 -0.11 -11.66
CA ALA A 28 38.45 -0.98 -12.71
C ALA A 28 38.00 -2.32 -12.14
N THR A 29 38.78 -2.91 -11.24
CA THR A 29 38.41 -4.15 -10.53
C THR A 29 37.20 -3.93 -9.65
N ALA A 30 37.14 -2.83 -8.89
CA ALA A 30 35.96 -2.49 -8.08
C ALA A 30 34.70 -2.31 -8.94
N VAL A 31 34.78 -1.63 -10.08
CA VAL A 31 33.68 -1.48 -11.05
C VAL A 31 33.22 -2.83 -11.58
N VAL A 32 34.17 -3.70 -11.98
CA VAL A 32 33.85 -5.07 -12.49
C VAL A 32 33.19 -5.91 -11.39
N LEU A 33 33.69 -5.84 -10.15
CA LEU A 33 33.14 -6.58 -9.00
C LEU A 33 31.76 -6.09 -8.55
N THR A 34 31.49 -4.80 -8.73
CA THR A 34 30.22 -4.17 -8.29
C THR A 34 29.18 -4.10 -9.41
N ARG A 35 29.59 -4.30 -10.68
CA ARG A 35 28.66 -4.22 -11.83
C ARG A 35 27.66 -5.35 -11.78
N GLN A 36 26.39 -5.00 -11.66
CA GLN A 36 25.30 -5.97 -11.76
C GLN A 36 25.23 -6.53 -13.19
N PRO A 37 25.02 -7.85 -13.35
CA PRO A 37 24.82 -8.43 -14.66
C PRO A 37 23.56 -7.87 -15.34
N GLY A 38 23.53 -7.91 -16.68
CA GLY A 38 22.39 -7.44 -17.48
C GLY A 38 21.20 -8.40 -17.51
N ASP A 39 20.23 -8.06 -18.34
CA ASP A 39 19.10 -8.92 -18.67
C ASP A 39 19.56 -10.23 -19.31
N VAL A 40 18.79 -11.30 -19.07
CA VAL A 40 19.01 -12.63 -19.67
C VAL A 40 17.68 -13.16 -20.15
N SER A 41 17.67 -13.81 -21.29
CA SER A 41 16.51 -14.52 -21.82
C SER A 41 16.93 -15.84 -22.43
N ASN A 42 16.43 -16.94 -21.87
CA ASN A 42 16.65 -18.32 -22.32
C ASN A 42 15.31 -18.89 -22.79
N PRO A 43 14.86 -18.60 -24.01
CA PRO A 43 13.53 -18.95 -24.50
C PRO A 43 13.30 -20.46 -24.62
N GLY A 44 14.38 -21.26 -24.70
CA GLY A 44 14.33 -22.74 -24.73
C GLY A 44 14.04 -23.40 -23.39
N VAL A 45 14.10 -22.66 -22.27
CA VAL A 45 13.70 -23.21 -20.97
C VAL A 45 12.19 -23.43 -20.97
N GLU A 46 11.74 -24.54 -20.37
CA GLU A 46 10.35 -24.99 -20.29
C GLU A 46 9.33 -23.85 -20.13
N PHE A 47 8.33 -23.81 -21.01
CA PHE A 47 7.21 -22.90 -20.92
C PHE A 47 5.95 -23.66 -21.39
N THR A 48 5.12 -24.02 -20.43
CA THR A 48 3.90 -24.78 -20.70
C THR A 48 2.74 -23.85 -21.04
N GLN A 49 1.98 -24.21 -22.06
CA GLN A 49 0.73 -23.52 -22.38
C GLN A 49 -0.36 -24.05 -21.44
N GLU A 50 -0.65 -23.30 -20.39
CA GLU A 50 -1.75 -23.67 -19.49
C GLU A 50 -3.08 -23.24 -20.09
N GLN A 51 -4.11 -24.07 -19.90
CA GLN A 51 -5.48 -23.61 -20.11
C GLN A 51 -5.75 -22.41 -19.20
N GLN A 52 -6.40 -21.38 -19.73
CA GLN A 52 -6.84 -20.27 -18.91
C GLN A 52 -7.74 -20.80 -17.79
N PRO A 53 -7.57 -20.35 -16.55
CA PRO A 53 -8.51 -20.72 -15.51
C PRO A 53 -9.92 -20.31 -15.96
N PRO A 54 -10.93 -21.09 -15.62
CA PRO A 54 -12.30 -20.79 -16.00
C PRO A 54 -12.65 -19.39 -15.51
N THR A 55 -13.22 -18.58 -16.40
CA THR A 55 -13.71 -17.24 -16.04
C THR A 55 -14.73 -17.37 -14.93
N VAL A 56 -14.55 -16.58 -13.89
CA VAL A 56 -15.50 -16.52 -12.78
C VAL A 56 -16.64 -15.60 -13.19
N PRO A 57 -17.86 -16.12 -13.42
CA PRO A 57 -19.02 -15.26 -13.62
C PRO A 57 -19.25 -14.48 -12.32
N PRO A 58 -19.78 -13.26 -12.39
CA PRO A 58 -20.31 -12.61 -11.20
C PRO A 58 -21.43 -13.55 -10.70
N THR A 59 -21.13 -14.25 -9.60
CA THR A 59 -21.99 -15.29 -9.07
C THR A 59 -23.37 -14.73 -8.77
N SER A 60 -24.38 -15.19 -9.49
CA SER A 60 -25.76 -14.93 -9.11
C SER A 60 -26.09 -15.74 -7.86
N PRO A 61 -26.78 -15.20 -6.86
CA PRO A 61 -27.26 -16.00 -5.75
C PRO A 61 -28.17 -17.11 -6.31
N LYS A 62 -28.15 -18.29 -5.70
CA LYS A 62 -29.19 -19.29 -5.92
C LYS A 62 -30.54 -18.65 -5.58
N ASP A 63 -31.59 -19.01 -6.31
CA ASP A 63 -32.93 -18.48 -6.06
C ASP A 63 -33.31 -18.64 -4.59
N GLY A 64 -33.79 -17.56 -3.97
CA GLY A 64 -34.10 -17.50 -2.54
C GLY A 64 -32.91 -17.28 -1.60
N ALA A 65 -31.67 -17.38 -2.05
CA ALA A 65 -30.51 -17.12 -1.22
C ALA A 65 -30.21 -15.61 -1.11
N HIS A 66 -29.56 -15.23 -0.01
CA HIS A 66 -29.11 -13.84 0.14
C HIS A 66 -28.10 -13.48 -0.96
N PRO A 67 -28.19 -12.31 -1.63
CA PRO A 67 -27.35 -11.92 -2.76
C PRO A 67 -25.84 -12.00 -2.56
N PHE A 68 -25.38 -12.22 -1.35
CA PHE A 68 -23.99 -12.38 -0.98
C PHE A 68 -23.63 -13.80 -0.48
N ASP A 69 -24.54 -14.76 -0.61
CA ASP A 69 -24.29 -16.19 -0.38
C ASP A 69 -24.01 -16.89 -1.72
N ASP A 70 -22.99 -16.39 -2.40
CA ASP A 70 -22.61 -16.81 -3.74
C ASP A 70 -21.50 -17.88 -3.76
N GLY A 71 -21.08 -18.34 -2.58
CA GLY A 71 -19.99 -19.33 -2.46
C GLY A 71 -18.60 -18.79 -2.82
N PHE A 72 -18.50 -17.54 -3.29
CA PHE A 72 -17.22 -16.96 -3.70
C PHE A 72 -16.28 -16.75 -2.51
N SER A 73 -15.02 -17.07 -2.71
CA SER A 73 -13.97 -16.80 -1.74
C SER A 73 -12.69 -16.26 -2.40
N TRP A 74 -11.98 -15.42 -1.66
CA TRP A 74 -10.60 -15.02 -1.89
C TRP A 74 -9.80 -15.47 -0.66
N PRO A 75 -9.46 -16.75 -0.55
CA PRO A 75 -9.20 -17.40 0.75
C PRO A 75 -7.82 -17.10 1.32
N MET A 76 -6.91 -16.55 0.53
CA MET A 76 -5.51 -16.30 0.93
C MET A 76 -4.88 -15.18 0.13
N TYR A 77 -3.73 -14.69 0.58
CA TYR A 77 -2.93 -13.71 -0.15
C TYR A 77 -2.60 -14.20 -1.56
N GLY A 78 -2.89 -13.37 -2.57
CA GLY A 78 -2.65 -13.72 -3.97
C GLY A 78 -3.73 -14.60 -4.61
N TYR A 79 -4.90 -14.76 -3.97
CA TYR A 79 -6.11 -15.44 -4.46
C TYR A 79 -5.97 -16.96 -4.51
N THR A 80 -5.13 -17.49 -5.39
CA THR A 80 -4.92 -18.93 -5.61
C THR A 80 -3.71 -19.48 -4.84
N LYS A 81 -3.57 -20.78 -4.77
CA LYS A 81 -2.39 -21.46 -4.20
C LYS A 81 -1.11 -21.12 -4.98
N GLN A 82 -1.24 -20.92 -6.29
CA GLN A 82 -0.17 -20.51 -7.19
C GLN A 82 0.22 -19.03 -7.04
N ARG A 83 -0.57 -18.25 -6.28
CA ARG A 83 -0.33 -16.83 -6.02
C ARG A 83 -0.35 -15.93 -7.27
N THR A 84 -1.09 -16.33 -8.30
CA THR A 84 -1.14 -15.60 -9.58
C THR A 84 -1.76 -14.21 -9.49
N ARG A 85 -2.49 -13.88 -8.42
CA ARG A 85 -3.13 -12.57 -8.21
C ARG A 85 -4.03 -12.16 -9.38
N TRP A 86 -4.58 -13.12 -10.04
CA TRP A 86 -5.47 -12.94 -11.17
C TRP A 86 -6.85 -13.50 -10.87
N LEU A 87 -7.85 -12.66 -10.98
CA LEU A 87 -9.27 -13.01 -10.98
C LEU A 87 -9.80 -12.82 -12.41
N PRO A 88 -9.89 -13.88 -13.21
CA PRO A 88 -10.48 -13.78 -14.55
C PRO A 88 -11.98 -13.56 -14.42
N LEU A 89 -12.51 -12.59 -15.17
CA LEU A 89 -13.94 -12.30 -15.23
C LEU A 89 -14.43 -12.42 -16.67
N ASN A 90 -15.65 -12.88 -16.83
CA ASN A 90 -16.36 -12.90 -18.11
C ASN A 90 -17.15 -11.63 -18.36
N VAL A 91 -17.13 -10.68 -17.45
CA VAL A 91 -17.77 -9.36 -17.56
C VAL A 91 -16.76 -8.26 -17.31
N ASP A 92 -16.95 -7.15 -17.95
CA ASP A 92 -16.14 -5.98 -17.77
C ASP A 92 -16.48 -5.27 -16.44
N LEU A 93 -15.48 -5.12 -15.57
CA LEU A 93 -15.58 -4.30 -14.39
C LEU A 93 -15.02 -2.92 -14.74
N ARG A 94 -15.87 -1.93 -14.97
CA ARG A 94 -15.48 -0.62 -15.51
C ARG A 94 -15.67 0.52 -14.52
N PRO A 95 -14.72 1.47 -14.44
CA PRO A 95 -14.94 2.74 -13.76
C PRO A 95 -15.99 3.58 -14.53
N PRO A 96 -16.68 4.52 -13.86
CA PRO A 96 -16.35 5.04 -12.52
C PRO A 96 -16.85 4.18 -11.38
N PHE A 97 -15.94 3.87 -10.44
CA PHE A 97 -16.32 3.18 -9.21
C PHE A 97 -16.84 4.16 -8.16
N VAL A 98 -17.91 3.77 -7.48
CA VAL A 98 -18.49 4.50 -6.36
C VAL A 98 -18.30 3.75 -5.05
N GLN A 99 -18.04 4.49 -3.98
CA GLN A 99 -17.87 3.89 -2.66
C GLN A 99 -19.21 3.48 -2.07
N GLU A 100 -19.35 2.21 -1.74
CA GLU A 100 -20.52 1.69 -1.04
C GLU A 100 -20.39 1.86 0.47
N TRP A 101 -19.25 1.45 1.04
CA TRP A 101 -18.94 1.61 2.45
C TRP A 101 -17.45 1.79 2.68
N ALA A 102 -17.08 2.21 3.89
CA ALA A 102 -15.70 2.28 4.36
C ALA A 102 -15.60 1.84 5.81
N LEU A 103 -14.57 1.06 6.11
CA LEU A 103 -14.07 0.81 7.45
C LEU A 103 -12.83 1.70 7.65
N THR A 104 -12.99 2.81 8.33
CA THR A 104 -11.91 3.77 8.62
C THR A 104 -11.20 3.42 9.92
N GLY A 105 -9.97 3.86 10.07
CA GLY A 105 -9.16 3.68 11.28
C GLY A 105 -7.80 4.36 11.18
N SER A 106 -7.03 4.32 12.25
CA SER A 106 -5.68 4.92 12.35
C SER A 106 -4.54 3.89 12.23
N VAL A 107 -4.83 2.60 12.44
CA VAL A 107 -3.82 1.53 12.41
C VAL A 107 -3.53 1.12 10.98
N LEU A 108 -2.26 1.04 10.64
CA LEU A 108 -1.77 0.62 9.34
C LEU A 108 -2.39 -0.72 8.90
N THR A 109 -2.70 -0.78 7.61
CA THR A 109 -3.18 -1.97 6.91
C THR A 109 -2.27 -2.21 5.70
N GLU A 110 -1.25 -3.00 5.88
CA GLU A 110 -0.23 -3.27 4.86
C GLU A 110 -0.69 -4.36 3.88
N PHE A 111 -1.31 -5.39 4.41
CA PHE A 111 -1.78 -6.54 3.64
C PHE A 111 -3.30 -6.53 3.44
N PRO A 112 -3.78 -7.06 2.30
CA PRO A 112 -5.21 -7.10 2.01
C PRO A 112 -5.94 -8.10 2.91
N PRO A 113 -7.25 -7.91 3.11
CA PRO A 113 -8.09 -8.93 3.74
C PRO A 113 -8.20 -10.18 2.86
N VAL A 114 -8.70 -11.25 3.46
CA VAL A 114 -9.24 -12.38 2.71
C VAL A 114 -10.76 -12.39 2.80
N LEU A 115 -11.41 -13.01 1.82
CA LEU A 115 -12.86 -13.12 1.74
C LEU A 115 -13.25 -14.59 1.83
N CYS A 116 -14.04 -14.96 2.83
CA CYS A 116 -14.66 -16.26 2.95
C CYS A 116 -16.14 -16.10 3.28
N GLY A 117 -17.01 -16.57 2.42
CA GLY A 117 -18.44 -16.43 2.53
C GLY A 117 -18.85 -14.94 2.62
N ARG A 118 -19.60 -14.58 3.64
CA ARG A 118 -20.14 -13.22 3.83
C ARG A 118 -19.21 -12.27 4.59
N SER A 119 -17.96 -12.68 4.88
CA SER A 119 -17.03 -11.90 5.72
C SER A 119 -15.69 -11.68 5.05
N LEU A 120 -15.20 -10.44 5.17
CA LEU A 120 -13.82 -10.07 4.95
C LEU A 120 -13.08 -10.18 6.28
N PHE A 121 -11.96 -10.90 6.29
CA PHE A 121 -11.09 -11.00 7.47
C PHE A 121 -9.86 -10.15 7.26
N LEU A 122 -9.74 -9.07 8.03
CA LEU A 122 -8.69 -8.07 7.93
C LEU A 122 -7.78 -8.11 9.15
N LEU A 123 -6.52 -8.45 8.97
CA LEU A 123 -5.49 -8.39 9.99
C LEU A 123 -4.71 -7.07 9.85
N LYS A 124 -4.79 -6.21 10.86
CA LYS A 124 -4.05 -4.94 10.89
C LYS A 124 -2.69 -5.10 11.55
N ASN A 125 -1.77 -4.16 11.26
CA ASN A 125 -0.38 -4.27 11.77
C ASN A 125 -0.26 -4.34 13.29
N ASN A 126 -1.24 -3.86 14.06
CA ASN A 126 -1.28 -4.07 15.51
C ASN A 126 -1.81 -5.46 15.92
N ALA A 127 -1.83 -6.43 15.03
CA ALA A 127 -2.34 -7.79 15.24
C ALA A 127 -3.82 -7.87 15.67
N ALA A 128 -4.61 -6.86 15.38
CA ALA A 128 -6.05 -6.93 15.53
C ALA A 128 -6.68 -7.53 14.27
N LEU A 129 -7.36 -8.66 14.42
CA LEU A 129 -8.14 -9.32 13.38
C LEU A 129 -9.59 -8.85 13.45
N TYR A 130 -10.12 -8.45 12.32
CA TYR A 130 -11.50 -7.99 12.16
C TYR A 130 -12.25 -8.93 11.23
N ALA A 131 -13.44 -9.34 11.61
CA ALA A 131 -14.43 -9.87 10.67
C ALA A 131 -15.36 -8.74 10.25
N VAL A 132 -15.36 -8.44 8.97
CA VAL A 132 -16.09 -7.32 8.38
C VAL A 132 -17.14 -7.86 7.41
N SER A 133 -18.40 -7.46 7.57
CA SER A 133 -19.44 -7.81 6.61
C SER A 133 -19.10 -7.25 5.24
N ARG A 134 -19.00 -8.09 4.21
CA ARG A 134 -18.76 -7.63 2.83
C ARG A 134 -19.93 -6.80 2.28
N VAL A 135 -21.12 -6.98 2.83
CA VAL A 135 -22.35 -6.26 2.43
C VAL A 135 -22.35 -4.83 2.92
N SER A 136 -22.05 -4.62 4.21
CA SER A 136 -22.29 -3.34 4.89
C SER A 136 -21.02 -2.68 5.45
N GLY A 137 -19.88 -3.35 5.42
CA GLY A 137 -18.64 -2.87 6.02
C GLY A 137 -18.66 -2.87 7.55
N ARG A 138 -19.68 -3.49 8.17
CA ARG A 138 -19.79 -3.57 9.63
C ARG A 138 -18.80 -4.58 10.18
N VAL A 139 -18.13 -4.22 11.27
CA VAL A 139 -17.36 -5.17 12.07
C VAL A 139 -18.35 -6.08 12.80
N ARG A 140 -18.29 -7.37 12.49
CA ARG A 140 -19.07 -8.42 13.18
C ARG A 140 -18.43 -8.74 14.52
N TRP A 141 -17.11 -8.95 14.49
CA TRP A 141 -16.29 -9.12 15.67
C TRP A 141 -14.86 -8.60 15.41
N LYS A 142 -14.14 -8.34 16.50
CA LYS A 142 -12.74 -7.94 16.50
C LYS A 142 -12.01 -8.70 17.60
N ARG A 143 -10.82 -9.23 17.31
CA ARG A 143 -9.96 -9.92 18.29
C ARG A 143 -8.54 -9.38 18.22
N LYS A 144 -7.93 -9.15 19.36
CA LYS A 144 -6.51 -8.85 19.50
C LYS A 144 -5.78 -10.18 19.62
N LEU A 145 -4.94 -10.54 18.63
CA LEU A 145 -4.27 -11.84 18.58
C LEU A 145 -2.83 -11.78 19.11
N GLY A 146 -2.22 -10.62 19.14
CA GLY A 146 -0.83 -10.37 19.53
C GLY A 146 -0.48 -8.89 19.39
N ASP A 147 0.82 -8.57 19.23
CA ASP A 147 1.29 -7.18 19.22
C ASP A 147 1.52 -6.62 17.83
N LEU A 148 2.01 -7.45 16.89
CA LEU A 148 2.37 -7.04 15.55
C LEU A 148 2.00 -8.12 14.53
N ALA A 149 1.56 -7.69 13.36
CA ALA A 149 1.32 -8.55 12.19
C ALA A 149 1.72 -7.80 10.92
N ALA A 150 2.28 -8.54 9.96
CA ALA A 150 2.65 -8.05 8.64
C ALA A 150 2.36 -9.14 7.59
N ALA A 151 1.11 -9.64 7.57
CA ALA A 151 0.67 -10.69 6.66
C ALA A 151 -0.84 -10.61 6.43
N SER A 152 -1.31 -11.09 5.28
CA SER A 152 -2.72 -11.45 5.11
C SER A 152 -3.03 -12.70 5.92
N PRO A 153 -4.22 -12.83 6.49
CA PRO A 153 -4.67 -14.13 7.01
C PRO A 153 -4.97 -15.11 5.85
N ALA A 154 -5.27 -16.36 6.20
CA ALA A 154 -5.91 -17.31 5.29
C ALA A 154 -7.19 -17.83 5.93
N CYS A 155 -8.18 -18.24 5.12
CA CYS A 155 -9.43 -18.78 5.65
C CYS A 155 -9.94 -19.98 4.84
N ALA A 156 -10.42 -21.01 5.55
CA ALA A 156 -11.14 -22.14 4.98
C ALA A 156 -11.97 -22.86 6.07
N HIS A 157 -13.01 -23.52 5.66
CA HIS A 157 -13.83 -24.40 6.52
C HIS A 157 -14.19 -23.76 7.88
N GLY A 158 -14.66 -22.51 7.85
CA GLY A 158 -15.05 -21.78 9.06
C GLY A 158 -13.91 -21.41 10.01
N THR A 159 -12.65 -21.49 9.56
CA THR A 159 -11.47 -21.11 10.36
C THR A 159 -10.65 -20.03 9.66
N VAL A 160 -10.14 -19.08 10.42
CA VAL A 160 -9.21 -18.04 9.97
C VAL A 160 -7.86 -18.23 10.63
N TYR A 161 -6.82 -18.33 9.82
CA TYR A 161 -5.45 -18.54 10.25
C TYR A 161 -4.65 -17.25 10.11
N SER A 162 -3.98 -16.83 11.17
CA SER A 162 -3.16 -15.61 11.23
C SER A 162 -1.77 -15.93 11.73
N VAL A 163 -0.76 -15.34 11.10
CA VAL A 163 0.63 -15.37 11.56
C VAL A 163 0.99 -14.04 12.16
N LEU A 164 1.81 -14.06 13.21
CA LEU A 164 2.11 -12.90 14.03
C LEU A 164 3.62 -12.79 14.29
N LEU A 165 4.06 -11.53 14.46
CA LEU A 165 5.38 -11.20 14.94
C LEU A 165 5.30 -10.80 16.42
N ALA A 166 6.26 -11.21 17.24
CA ALA A 166 6.43 -10.65 18.56
C ALA A 166 7.09 -9.26 18.45
N ARG A 167 6.66 -8.31 19.27
CA ARG A 167 7.19 -6.94 19.34
C ARG A 167 8.01 -6.78 20.63
N GLY A 168 9.15 -6.08 20.52
CA GLY A 168 10.00 -5.70 21.64
C GLY A 168 11.48 -5.92 21.36
N LYS A 169 12.35 -5.10 21.99
CA LYS A 169 13.81 -5.25 21.89
C LYS A 169 14.20 -6.55 22.60
N GLY A 170 14.87 -7.47 21.88
CA GLY A 170 15.27 -8.78 22.43
C GLY A 170 14.18 -9.87 22.44
N ILE A 171 12.93 -9.58 22.11
CA ILE A 171 11.87 -10.60 22.02
C ILE A 171 12.01 -11.33 20.69
N LYS A 172 12.46 -12.59 20.77
CA LYS A 172 12.48 -13.53 19.66
C LYS A 172 11.16 -14.31 19.64
N GLY A 173 10.62 -14.56 18.45
CA GLY A 173 9.47 -15.44 18.31
C GLY A 173 8.32 -14.83 17.52
N GLY A 174 7.38 -15.68 17.24
CA GLY A 174 6.15 -15.41 16.54
C GLY A 174 5.04 -16.32 17.05
N ARG A 175 3.90 -16.25 16.38
CA ARG A 175 2.75 -17.08 16.74
C ARG A 175 1.92 -17.36 15.50
N VAL A 176 1.32 -18.53 15.45
CA VAL A 176 0.23 -18.85 14.53
C VAL A 176 -1.03 -19.04 15.36
N VAL A 177 -2.12 -18.41 14.94
CA VAL A 177 -3.42 -18.47 15.63
C VAL A 177 -4.49 -18.86 14.64
N ALA A 178 -5.28 -19.87 14.96
CA ALA A 178 -6.51 -20.24 14.28
C ALA A 178 -7.70 -19.79 15.11
N VAL A 179 -8.62 -19.07 14.50
CA VAL A 179 -9.85 -18.61 15.15
C VAL A 179 -11.07 -19.07 14.39
N ASP A 180 -12.18 -19.23 15.09
CA ASP A 180 -13.48 -19.45 14.47
C ASP A 180 -13.90 -18.22 13.65
N ALA A 181 -14.31 -18.44 12.41
CA ALA A 181 -14.70 -17.38 11.50
C ALA A 181 -15.99 -16.66 11.93
N THR A 182 -16.84 -17.29 12.71
CA THR A 182 -18.17 -16.81 13.12
C THR A 182 -18.07 -15.79 14.25
N ASP A 183 -17.28 -16.10 15.29
CA ASP A 183 -17.21 -15.30 16.53
C ASP A 183 -15.80 -14.88 16.92
N GLY A 184 -14.78 -15.37 16.22
CA GLY A 184 -13.37 -15.05 16.47
C GLY A 184 -12.77 -15.74 17.71
N ARG A 185 -13.42 -16.76 18.28
CA ARG A 185 -12.85 -17.55 19.37
C ARG A 185 -11.63 -18.32 18.90
N THR A 186 -10.58 -18.36 19.70
CA THR A 186 -9.37 -19.11 19.38
C THR A 186 -9.67 -20.60 19.41
N ARG A 187 -9.45 -21.29 18.28
CA ARG A 187 -9.50 -22.75 18.19
C ARG A 187 -8.19 -23.36 18.67
N TRP A 188 -7.08 -22.81 18.21
CA TRP A 188 -5.75 -23.16 18.69
C TRP A 188 -4.76 -22.02 18.47
N SER A 189 -3.64 -22.07 19.19
CA SER A 189 -2.54 -21.11 19.08
C SER A 189 -1.21 -21.83 19.30
N ARG A 190 -0.23 -21.59 18.41
CA ARG A 190 1.11 -22.16 18.47
C ARG A 190 2.18 -21.08 18.50
N LYS A 191 3.08 -21.12 19.46
CA LYS A 191 4.31 -20.32 19.48
C LYS A 191 5.27 -20.83 18.41
N ILE A 192 5.92 -19.91 17.70
CA ILE A 192 6.98 -20.16 16.72
C ILE A 192 8.25 -19.50 17.25
N PRO A 193 9.40 -20.18 17.22
CA PRO A 193 10.66 -19.65 17.77
C PRO A 193 11.11 -18.33 17.17
N SER A 194 10.76 -18.05 15.92
CA SER A 194 11.11 -16.84 15.19
C SER A 194 9.89 -16.07 14.72
N ARG A 195 10.08 -14.80 14.37
CA ARG A 195 9.04 -13.92 13.81
C ARG A 195 8.51 -14.46 12.49
N VAL A 196 7.23 -14.25 12.23
CA VAL A 196 6.54 -14.75 11.02
C VAL A 196 5.84 -13.60 10.29
N GLU A 197 6.36 -13.23 9.10
CA GLU A 197 5.76 -12.26 8.17
C GLU A 197 5.13 -12.94 6.94
N SER A 198 5.49 -14.18 6.67
CA SER A 198 5.04 -14.96 5.52
C SER A 198 3.53 -15.23 5.58
N SER A 199 2.76 -14.65 4.66
CA SER A 199 1.32 -14.88 4.57
C SER A 199 1.02 -16.38 4.36
N PRO A 200 0.21 -17.01 5.23
CA PRO A 200 0.03 -18.44 5.22
C PRO A 200 -0.64 -18.94 3.92
N LEU A 201 -0.24 -20.14 3.50
CA LEU A 201 -0.85 -20.90 2.42
C LEU A 201 -1.54 -22.11 3.03
N LEU A 202 -2.78 -22.34 2.63
CA LEU A 202 -3.58 -23.47 3.11
C LEU A 202 -3.88 -24.41 1.94
N ASP A 203 -3.54 -25.68 2.14
CA ASP A 203 -3.89 -26.76 1.20
C ASP A 203 -3.96 -28.10 1.91
N SER A 204 -4.93 -28.93 1.52
CA SER A 204 -5.08 -30.33 1.97
C SER A 204 -4.94 -30.49 3.48
N GLY A 205 -5.60 -29.62 4.27
CA GLY A 205 -5.58 -29.64 5.73
C GLY A 205 -4.24 -29.27 6.36
N ARG A 206 -3.33 -28.66 5.61
CA ARG A 206 -2.02 -28.18 6.07
C ARG A 206 -1.86 -26.70 5.83
N LEU A 207 -1.18 -26.04 6.77
CA LEU A 207 -0.82 -24.63 6.73
C LEU A 207 0.69 -24.49 6.53
N TYR A 208 1.11 -23.76 5.48
CA TYR A 208 2.51 -23.56 5.13
C TYR A 208 2.88 -22.08 5.26
N PHE A 209 4.04 -21.78 5.87
CA PHE A 209 4.60 -20.43 5.99
C PHE A 209 6.09 -20.48 6.30
N GLY A 210 6.78 -19.38 6.03
CA GLY A 210 8.18 -19.19 6.40
C GLY A 210 8.33 -18.31 7.63
N SER A 211 9.50 -18.35 8.25
CA SER A 211 9.88 -17.52 9.40
C SER A 211 11.22 -16.80 9.18
N GLU A 212 11.49 -15.78 10.00
CA GLU A 212 12.68 -14.93 9.84
C GLU A 212 13.99 -15.65 10.16
N ASP A 213 13.96 -16.77 10.89
CA ASP A 213 15.14 -17.62 11.06
C ASP A 213 15.42 -18.54 9.88
N GLY A 214 14.61 -18.47 8.81
CA GLY A 214 14.75 -19.30 7.61
C GLY A 214 14.04 -20.64 7.70
N THR A 215 13.25 -20.92 8.75
CA THR A 215 12.49 -22.16 8.83
C THR A 215 11.16 -22.05 8.06
N VAL A 216 10.91 -22.98 7.16
CA VAL A 216 9.60 -23.20 6.54
C VAL A 216 8.87 -24.30 7.32
N TYR A 217 7.64 -24.05 7.68
CA TYR A 217 6.78 -24.94 8.46
C TYR A 217 5.63 -25.50 7.63
N ALA A 218 5.30 -26.77 7.89
CA ALA A 218 3.99 -27.34 7.61
C ALA A 218 3.31 -27.68 8.93
N LEU A 219 2.17 -27.07 9.20
CA LEU A 219 1.34 -27.40 10.36
C LEU A 219 0.07 -28.12 9.91
N ARG A 220 -0.45 -28.99 10.75
CA ARG A 220 -1.83 -29.48 10.59
C ARG A 220 -2.80 -28.33 10.90
N ALA A 221 -3.73 -28.08 10.00
CA ALA A 221 -4.62 -26.94 10.11
C ALA A 221 -5.64 -27.05 11.24
N SER A 222 -6.01 -28.29 11.64
CA SER A 222 -7.02 -28.54 12.68
C SER A 222 -6.54 -28.19 14.10
N ASP A 223 -5.26 -28.38 14.40
CA ASP A 223 -4.71 -28.25 15.76
C ASP A 223 -3.34 -27.55 15.85
N GLY A 224 -2.76 -27.17 14.70
CA GLY A 224 -1.46 -26.52 14.63
C GLY A 224 -0.27 -27.46 14.92
N ALA A 225 -0.43 -28.79 14.92
CA ALA A 225 0.67 -29.74 15.09
C ALA A 225 1.66 -29.63 13.92
N VAL A 226 2.96 -29.58 14.24
CA VAL A 226 4.02 -29.54 13.23
C VAL A 226 4.09 -30.89 12.52
N ARG A 227 4.00 -30.87 11.19
CA ARG A 227 4.15 -32.05 10.33
C ARG A 227 5.58 -32.22 9.87
N TRP A 228 6.17 -31.12 9.41
CA TRP A 228 7.58 -31.06 9.05
C TRP A 228 8.12 -29.63 9.12
N ARG A 229 9.44 -29.51 9.11
CA ARG A 229 10.19 -28.26 9.00
C ARG A 229 11.27 -28.41 7.94
N TYR A 230 11.52 -27.32 7.21
CA TYR A 230 12.64 -27.21 6.29
C TYR A 230 13.48 -25.98 6.65
N ARG A 231 14.81 -26.09 6.61
CA ARG A 231 15.73 -24.97 6.89
C ARG A 231 16.25 -24.39 5.58
N ALA A 232 15.88 -23.14 5.26
CA ALA A 232 16.43 -22.36 4.16
C ALA A 232 17.72 -21.66 4.57
N GLY A 233 18.44 -21.11 3.58
CA GLY A 233 19.71 -20.42 3.81
C GLY A 233 19.59 -19.00 4.38
N GLY A 234 18.38 -18.46 4.47
CA GLY A 234 18.09 -17.12 5.00
C GLY A 234 16.63 -16.96 5.36
N ALA A 235 16.27 -15.81 5.94
CA ALA A 235 14.90 -15.51 6.36
C ALA A 235 13.89 -15.70 5.20
N VAL A 236 12.77 -16.37 5.46
CA VAL A 236 11.67 -16.57 4.52
C VAL A 236 10.51 -15.66 4.91
N LYS A 237 10.51 -14.45 4.36
CA LYS A 237 9.54 -13.39 4.68
C LYS A 237 8.37 -13.35 3.70
N GLY A 238 8.60 -13.62 2.42
CA GLY A 238 7.56 -13.77 1.42
C GLY A 238 6.65 -14.97 1.70
N GLY A 239 5.43 -14.94 1.14
CA GLY A 239 4.55 -16.11 1.16
C GLY A 239 5.09 -17.22 0.26
N LEU A 240 4.60 -18.45 0.48
CA LEU A 240 4.87 -19.57 -0.40
C LEU A 240 3.79 -19.66 -1.49
N ALA A 241 4.16 -20.16 -2.67
CA ALA A 241 3.25 -20.62 -3.71
C ALA A 241 3.28 -22.14 -3.81
N LEU A 242 2.19 -22.76 -4.24
CA LEU A 242 2.05 -24.22 -4.38
C LEU A 242 1.56 -24.56 -5.78
N LYS A 243 2.27 -25.46 -6.46
CA LYS A 243 1.82 -26.12 -7.69
C LYS A 243 2.45 -27.50 -7.81
N ASP A 244 1.71 -28.47 -8.30
CA ASP A 244 2.15 -29.83 -8.61
C ASP A 244 2.93 -30.48 -7.44
N GLY A 245 2.39 -30.37 -6.21
CA GLY A 245 2.98 -30.92 -5.00
C GLY A 245 4.29 -30.28 -4.56
N LYS A 246 4.68 -29.13 -5.12
CA LYS A 246 5.89 -28.37 -4.78
C LYS A 246 5.53 -27.00 -4.20
N LEU A 247 6.20 -26.64 -3.10
CA LEU A 247 6.14 -25.33 -2.48
C LEU A 247 7.34 -24.50 -2.95
N PHE A 248 7.06 -23.30 -3.46
CA PHE A 248 8.06 -22.37 -4.02
C PHE A 248 8.15 -21.12 -3.15
N PHE A 249 9.37 -20.67 -2.87
CA PHE A 249 9.64 -19.46 -2.09
C PHE A 249 11.03 -18.91 -2.36
N GLY A 250 11.23 -17.64 -2.04
CA GLY A 250 12.53 -17.01 -2.00
C GLY A 250 12.97 -16.73 -0.55
N ASP A 251 14.29 -16.66 -0.32
CA ASP A 251 14.85 -16.35 0.99
C ASP A 251 15.82 -15.15 0.95
N TYR A 252 16.18 -14.66 2.12
CA TYR A 252 17.13 -13.55 2.28
C TYR A 252 18.60 -13.97 2.08
N GLY A 253 18.87 -15.26 1.91
CA GLY A 253 20.16 -15.79 1.45
C GLY A 253 20.33 -15.69 -0.07
N GLY A 254 19.37 -15.09 -0.78
CA GLY A 254 19.42 -14.88 -2.22
C GLY A 254 19.06 -16.11 -3.04
N LYS A 255 18.29 -17.03 -2.48
CA LYS A 255 17.92 -18.28 -3.14
C LYS A 255 16.42 -18.36 -3.36
N VAL A 256 16.04 -18.90 -4.51
CA VAL A 256 14.67 -19.38 -4.81
C VAL A 256 14.71 -20.89 -4.75
N GLN A 257 13.73 -21.48 -4.06
CA GLN A 257 13.73 -22.89 -3.76
C GLN A 257 12.37 -23.52 -4.05
N ALA A 258 12.40 -24.79 -4.48
CA ALA A 258 11.25 -25.68 -4.50
C ALA A 258 11.49 -26.82 -3.51
N ILE A 259 10.48 -27.04 -2.64
CA ILE A 259 10.49 -28.17 -1.71
C ILE A 259 9.21 -29.00 -1.91
N ARG A 260 9.26 -30.27 -1.60
CA ARG A 260 8.10 -31.17 -1.71
C ARG A 260 7.08 -30.84 -0.62
N GLN A 261 5.82 -30.76 -1.00
CA GLN A 261 4.72 -30.43 -0.10
C GLN A 261 4.52 -31.46 1.02
N THR A 262 4.77 -32.74 0.73
CA THR A 262 4.47 -33.86 1.64
C THR A 262 5.40 -33.93 2.83
N ASP A 263 6.71 -33.72 2.63
CA ASP A 263 7.77 -33.96 3.60
C ASP A 263 8.78 -32.80 3.75
N GLY A 264 8.68 -31.76 2.92
CA GLY A 264 9.58 -30.60 2.97
C GLY A 264 10.97 -30.86 2.36
N ARG A 265 11.24 -31.99 1.73
CA ARG A 265 12.53 -32.25 1.07
C ARG A 265 12.72 -31.32 -0.12
N ARG A 266 13.95 -30.79 -0.25
CA ARG A 266 14.30 -29.89 -1.34
C ARG A 266 14.29 -30.62 -2.69
N VAL A 267 13.60 -30.05 -3.67
CA VAL A 267 13.57 -30.54 -5.05
C VAL A 267 14.68 -29.85 -5.85
N TRP A 268 14.72 -28.51 -5.79
CA TRP A 268 15.77 -27.72 -6.41
C TRP A 268 15.98 -26.40 -5.69
N GLN A 269 17.10 -25.75 -6.03
CA GLN A 269 17.48 -24.43 -5.54
C GLN A 269 18.18 -23.65 -6.67
N ALA A 270 17.77 -22.40 -6.86
CA ALA A 270 18.41 -21.45 -7.76
C ALA A 270 18.89 -20.23 -6.98
N THR A 271 19.88 -19.52 -7.51
CA THR A 271 20.47 -18.34 -6.87
C THR A 271 20.15 -17.09 -7.67
N SER A 272 19.92 -15.96 -6.99
CA SER A 272 19.84 -14.64 -7.63
C SER A 272 21.19 -14.31 -8.32
N ALA A 273 21.14 -13.41 -9.31
CA ALA A 273 22.35 -12.99 -10.01
C ALA A 273 23.38 -12.36 -9.08
N GLY A 274 22.93 -11.65 -8.05
CA GLY A 274 23.81 -10.92 -7.16
C GLY A 274 24.75 -9.95 -7.88
N THR A 275 25.86 -9.62 -7.24
CA THR A 275 27.05 -9.08 -7.88
C THR A 275 27.98 -10.24 -8.27
N ARG A 276 28.90 -10.02 -9.21
CA ARG A 276 29.98 -10.99 -9.47
C ARG A 276 30.64 -11.41 -8.15
N PHE A 277 30.90 -12.69 -7.96
CA PHE A 277 31.44 -13.31 -6.75
C PHE A 277 30.50 -13.34 -5.52
N GLY A 278 29.17 -13.13 -5.71
CA GLY A 278 28.19 -13.33 -4.63
C GLY A 278 28.21 -12.30 -3.50
N LEU A 279 28.97 -11.21 -3.62
CA LEU A 279 29.14 -10.20 -2.57
C LEU A 279 27.85 -9.42 -2.22
N ARG A 280 26.85 -9.43 -3.10
CA ARG A 280 25.51 -8.85 -2.88
C ARG A 280 24.46 -9.78 -3.48
N ALA A 281 24.26 -10.94 -2.87
CA ALA A 281 23.15 -11.81 -3.22
C ALA A 281 21.83 -11.05 -3.06
N GLY A 282 20.96 -11.14 -4.05
CA GLY A 282 19.63 -10.51 -3.98
C GLY A 282 18.81 -11.18 -2.90
N ARG A 283 18.16 -10.38 -2.07
CA ARG A 283 17.21 -10.88 -1.05
C ARG A 283 15.83 -10.98 -1.65
N PHE A 284 15.12 -12.06 -1.38
CA PHE A 284 13.76 -12.26 -1.87
C PHE A 284 12.73 -11.99 -0.76
N TYR A 285 12.09 -10.81 -0.84
CA TYR A 285 10.93 -10.48 -0.01
C TYR A 285 9.61 -10.83 -0.70
N SER A 286 9.61 -10.78 -2.01
CA SER A 286 8.47 -11.03 -2.89
C SER A 286 7.90 -12.44 -2.67
N THR A 287 6.58 -12.56 -2.67
CA THR A 287 5.89 -13.86 -2.76
C THR A 287 5.90 -14.28 -4.23
N PRO A 288 6.41 -15.48 -4.58
CA PRO A 288 6.43 -15.93 -5.96
C PRO A 288 5.02 -16.19 -6.51
N ALA A 289 4.87 -16.06 -7.82
CA ALA A 289 3.73 -16.59 -8.58
C ALA A 289 4.18 -17.77 -9.44
N VAL A 290 3.35 -18.82 -9.55
CA VAL A 290 3.66 -20.00 -10.35
C VAL A 290 2.60 -20.18 -11.43
N ALA A 291 3.02 -20.10 -12.69
CA ALA A 291 2.16 -20.28 -13.85
C ALA A 291 3.01 -20.64 -15.06
N TYR A 292 2.44 -21.30 -16.05
CA TYR A 292 3.07 -21.63 -17.34
C TYR A 292 4.39 -22.40 -17.19
N GLY A 293 4.46 -23.33 -16.21
CA GLY A 293 5.70 -24.06 -15.90
C GLY A 293 6.81 -23.21 -15.28
N ARG A 294 6.54 -21.98 -14.86
CA ARG A 294 7.52 -21.02 -14.35
C ARG A 294 7.19 -20.51 -12.96
N VAL A 295 8.26 -20.15 -12.25
CA VAL A 295 8.22 -19.39 -10.99
C VAL A 295 8.66 -17.97 -11.29
N TYR A 296 7.84 -16.98 -11.02
CA TYR A 296 8.14 -15.55 -11.19
C TYR A 296 8.29 -14.90 -9.82
N ILE A 297 9.34 -14.10 -9.62
CA ILE A 297 9.64 -13.50 -8.33
C ILE A 297 10.46 -12.21 -8.49
N GLY A 298 10.16 -11.19 -7.66
CA GLY A 298 10.97 -9.97 -7.56
C GLY A 298 12.05 -10.09 -6.51
N SER A 299 13.17 -9.37 -6.69
CA SER A 299 14.32 -9.41 -5.78
C SER A 299 14.80 -8.00 -5.41
N LEU A 300 15.42 -7.88 -4.25
CA LEU A 300 16.01 -6.62 -3.77
C LEU A 300 17.34 -6.26 -4.47
N ASP A 301 17.84 -7.11 -5.39
CA ASP A 301 18.92 -6.74 -6.31
C ASP A 301 18.44 -5.93 -7.51
N GLY A 302 17.13 -5.65 -7.59
CA GLY A 302 16.52 -4.87 -8.65
C GLY A 302 16.10 -5.68 -9.86
N PHE A 303 16.13 -7.01 -9.79
CA PHE A 303 15.67 -7.87 -10.87
C PHE A 303 14.32 -8.50 -10.61
N VAL A 304 13.61 -8.77 -11.68
CA VAL A 304 12.52 -9.74 -11.76
C VAL A 304 13.09 -11.01 -12.37
N TYR A 305 12.82 -12.14 -11.75
CA TYR A 305 13.32 -13.44 -12.19
C TYR A 305 12.19 -14.35 -12.63
N SER A 306 12.50 -15.21 -13.60
CA SER A 306 11.71 -16.38 -13.96
C SER A 306 12.59 -17.62 -13.98
N PHE A 307 12.15 -18.65 -13.25
CA PHE A 307 12.82 -19.96 -13.20
C PHE A 307 11.87 -21.04 -13.68
N ALA A 308 12.37 -22.12 -14.27
CA ALA A 308 11.57 -23.32 -14.54
C ALA A 308 11.07 -23.91 -13.23
N ALA A 309 9.77 -24.21 -13.14
CA ALA A 309 9.18 -24.79 -11.95
C ALA A 309 9.59 -26.25 -11.71
N SER A 310 10.01 -26.96 -12.75
CA SER A 310 10.47 -28.34 -12.68
C SER A 310 11.83 -28.47 -11.98
N ASN A 311 12.82 -27.66 -12.37
CA ASN A 311 14.25 -27.86 -12.03
C ASN A 311 14.99 -26.60 -11.57
N GLY A 312 14.35 -25.41 -11.61
CA GLY A 312 14.96 -24.14 -11.18
C GLY A 312 15.92 -23.49 -12.17
N HIS A 313 16.00 -23.98 -13.41
CA HIS A 313 16.83 -23.33 -14.44
C HIS A 313 16.33 -21.91 -14.69
N LEU A 314 17.27 -20.94 -14.78
CA LEU A 314 16.95 -19.55 -15.09
C LEU A 314 16.39 -19.44 -16.49
N ALA A 315 15.14 -19.01 -16.60
CA ALA A 315 14.50 -18.75 -17.88
C ALA A 315 14.79 -17.34 -18.38
N TRP A 316 14.61 -16.37 -17.51
CA TRP A 316 14.97 -14.99 -17.77
C TRP A 316 15.12 -14.20 -16.47
N ARG A 317 15.82 -13.10 -16.56
CA ARG A 317 15.77 -12.02 -15.57
C ARG A 317 15.70 -10.68 -16.28
N HIS A 318 14.92 -9.76 -15.71
CA HIS A 318 14.75 -8.41 -16.21
C HIS A 318 15.16 -7.39 -15.14
N LYS A 319 16.06 -6.46 -15.50
CA LYS A 319 16.57 -5.42 -14.60
C LYS A 319 15.58 -4.26 -14.55
N THR A 320 15.15 -3.89 -13.35
CA THR A 320 14.43 -2.65 -13.07
C THR A 320 15.38 -1.59 -12.53
N GLY A 321 14.92 -0.34 -12.41
CA GLY A 321 15.72 0.76 -11.86
C GLY A 321 15.76 0.82 -10.33
N GLY A 322 15.19 -0.15 -9.60
CA GLY A 322 15.13 -0.14 -8.14
C GLY A 322 14.78 -1.49 -7.53
N PHE A 323 14.72 -1.57 -6.21
CA PHE A 323 14.34 -2.78 -5.50
C PHE A 323 12.95 -3.28 -5.90
N VAL A 324 12.77 -4.60 -6.02
CA VAL A 324 11.50 -5.23 -6.36
C VAL A 324 10.95 -5.98 -5.13
N TYR A 325 10.29 -5.23 -4.23
CA TYR A 325 9.53 -5.81 -3.10
C TYR A 325 8.21 -6.41 -3.56
N SER A 326 7.68 -5.89 -4.66
CA SER A 326 6.40 -6.27 -5.24
C SER A 326 6.35 -7.77 -5.54
N SER A 327 5.23 -8.40 -5.23
CA SER A 327 4.94 -9.77 -5.66
C SER A 327 4.27 -9.73 -7.02
N PRO A 328 4.68 -10.58 -7.99
CA PRO A 328 4.14 -10.55 -9.34
C PRO A 328 2.68 -10.99 -9.40
N ALA A 329 1.91 -10.36 -10.31
CA ALA A 329 0.67 -10.92 -10.81
C ALA A 329 0.92 -11.54 -12.20
N VAL A 330 0.33 -12.71 -12.46
CA VAL A 330 0.50 -13.40 -13.75
C VAL A 330 -0.88 -13.69 -14.33
N ALA A 331 -1.13 -13.15 -15.52
CA ALA A 331 -2.41 -13.27 -16.20
C ALA A 331 -2.26 -13.38 -17.71
N SER A 332 -3.21 -14.03 -18.37
CA SER A 332 -3.37 -14.01 -19.82
C SER A 332 -4.67 -13.28 -20.14
N VAL A 333 -4.57 -12.03 -20.60
CA VAL A 333 -5.72 -11.17 -20.87
C VAL A 333 -5.87 -10.92 -22.37
N GLY A 334 -6.94 -11.47 -22.95
CA GLY A 334 -7.19 -11.37 -24.37
C GLY A 334 -6.04 -11.92 -25.24
N ALA A 335 -5.81 -11.36 -26.41
CA ALA A 335 -4.77 -11.78 -27.35
C ALA A 335 -3.34 -11.42 -26.92
N THR A 336 -3.15 -10.73 -25.79
CA THR A 336 -1.79 -10.30 -25.34
C THR A 336 -0.93 -11.48 -24.90
N GLY A 337 -1.55 -12.59 -24.53
CA GLY A 337 -0.86 -13.77 -24.00
C GLY A 337 -0.37 -13.58 -22.56
N PRO A 338 0.31 -14.60 -22.00
CA PRO A 338 0.79 -14.62 -20.64
C PRO A 338 1.70 -13.43 -20.31
N THR A 339 1.35 -12.68 -19.27
CA THR A 339 2.02 -11.43 -18.88
C THR A 339 2.26 -11.40 -17.37
N VAL A 340 3.46 -11.00 -16.98
CA VAL A 340 3.86 -10.75 -15.58
C VAL A 340 3.75 -9.26 -15.29
N TYR A 341 2.89 -8.88 -14.35
CA TYR A 341 2.75 -7.50 -13.87
C TYR A 341 3.46 -7.37 -12.52
N ILE A 342 4.35 -6.39 -12.40
CA ILE A 342 5.15 -6.22 -11.18
C ILE A 342 5.56 -4.76 -10.99
N GLY A 343 5.56 -4.29 -9.74
CA GLY A 343 5.99 -2.95 -9.38
C GLY A 343 7.44 -2.90 -8.91
N SER A 344 8.09 -1.76 -9.06
CA SER A 344 9.44 -1.53 -8.59
C SER A 344 9.56 -0.22 -7.78
N TYR A 345 10.60 -0.12 -6.99
CA TYR A 345 10.96 1.11 -6.26
C TYR A 345 11.50 2.21 -7.17
N ASP A 346 11.77 1.93 -8.46
CA ASP A 346 12.02 2.96 -9.47
C ASP A 346 10.75 3.75 -9.85
N GLY A 347 9.60 3.36 -9.30
CA GLY A 347 8.32 4.01 -9.52
C GLY A 347 7.56 3.51 -10.74
N LYS A 348 7.98 2.44 -11.37
CA LYS A 348 7.30 1.88 -12.55
C LYS A 348 6.54 0.60 -12.21
N LEU A 349 5.38 0.46 -12.85
CA LEU A 349 4.69 -0.81 -13.02
C LEU A 349 5.11 -1.38 -14.38
N TYR A 350 5.63 -2.59 -14.37
CA TYR A 350 6.07 -3.32 -15.56
C TYR A 350 5.05 -4.38 -15.94
N ALA A 351 4.83 -4.54 -17.24
CA ALA A 351 4.20 -5.71 -17.84
C ALA A 351 5.25 -6.40 -18.71
N LEU A 352 5.65 -7.57 -18.28
CA LEU A 352 6.69 -8.37 -18.94
C LEU A 352 6.04 -9.56 -19.63
N ASP A 353 6.51 -9.89 -20.82
CA ASP A 353 6.17 -11.15 -21.46
C ASP A 353 6.59 -12.32 -20.56
N ALA A 354 5.67 -13.20 -20.20
CA ALA A 354 5.93 -14.25 -19.23
C ALA A 354 6.96 -15.29 -19.74
N ARG A 355 7.06 -15.49 -21.04
CA ARG A 355 7.99 -16.44 -21.67
C ARG A 355 9.41 -15.90 -21.77
N SER A 356 9.56 -14.65 -22.23
CA SER A 356 10.86 -14.07 -22.58
C SER A 356 11.40 -13.03 -21.59
N GLY A 357 10.55 -12.46 -20.72
CA GLY A 357 10.89 -11.35 -19.83
C GLY A 357 10.98 -10.00 -20.53
N LYS A 358 10.71 -9.92 -21.85
CA LYS A 358 10.70 -8.66 -22.59
C LYS A 358 9.59 -7.74 -22.10
N VAL A 359 9.88 -6.44 -22.02
CA VAL A 359 8.90 -5.42 -21.62
C VAL A 359 7.85 -5.28 -22.71
N ARG A 360 6.59 -5.53 -22.38
CA ARG A 360 5.43 -5.21 -23.24
C ARG A 360 5.06 -3.73 -23.08
N TRP A 361 5.02 -3.27 -21.85
CA TRP A 361 4.89 -1.87 -21.48
C TRP A 361 5.40 -1.63 -20.04
N ALA A 362 5.76 -0.38 -19.77
CA ALA A 362 6.10 0.09 -18.42
C ALA A 362 5.40 1.42 -18.15
N ARG A 363 4.76 1.55 -16.99
CA ARG A 363 4.01 2.74 -16.59
C ARG A 363 4.65 3.41 -15.39
N ASN A 364 5.05 4.67 -15.53
CA ASN A 364 5.53 5.48 -14.41
C ASN A 364 4.34 5.87 -13.50
N SER A 365 4.41 5.46 -12.25
CA SER A 365 3.41 5.80 -11.21
C SER A 365 3.74 7.10 -10.48
N GLY A 366 4.93 7.62 -10.66
CA GLY A 366 5.47 8.80 -9.97
C GLY A 366 5.85 8.55 -8.52
N GLY A 367 6.18 7.31 -8.13
CA GLY A 367 6.68 6.94 -6.81
C GLY A 367 6.70 5.44 -6.58
N LYS A 368 7.35 5.00 -5.53
CA LYS A 368 7.64 3.59 -5.21
C LYS A 368 6.40 2.70 -5.20
N ILE A 369 6.47 1.54 -5.83
CA ILE A 369 5.45 0.49 -5.78
C ILE A 369 6.02 -0.66 -4.96
N SER A 370 5.48 -0.88 -3.75
CA SER A 370 5.92 -1.92 -2.82
C SER A 370 5.06 -3.17 -2.88
N GLY A 371 3.75 -3.00 -2.88
CA GLY A 371 2.80 -4.11 -2.89
C GLY A 371 2.67 -4.78 -4.26
N GLY A 372 2.18 -6.01 -4.25
CA GLY A 372 1.91 -6.75 -5.48
C GLY A 372 0.68 -6.20 -6.21
N PRO A 373 0.73 -5.96 -7.53
CA PRO A 373 -0.46 -5.66 -8.31
C PRO A 373 -1.45 -6.83 -8.29
N VAL A 374 -2.69 -6.55 -8.64
CA VAL A 374 -3.72 -7.57 -8.82
C VAL A 374 -4.43 -7.34 -10.14
N VAL A 375 -4.69 -8.42 -10.88
CA VAL A 375 -5.45 -8.39 -12.13
C VAL A 375 -6.87 -8.84 -11.85
N ILE A 376 -7.84 -7.99 -12.18
CA ILE A 376 -9.27 -8.27 -12.03
C ILE A 376 -9.92 -8.02 -13.38
N GLY A 377 -10.40 -9.08 -14.02
CA GLY A 377 -10.80 -9.03 -15.42
C GLY A 377 -9.61 -8.61 -16.30
N ASP A 378 -9.75 -7.50 -16.98
CA ASP A 378 -8.72 -6.90 -17.85
C ASP A 378 -8.04 -5.66 -17.25
N LEU A 379 -8.25 -5.39 -15.96
CA LEU A 379 -7.65 -4.26 -15.25
C LEU A 379 -6.57 -4.71 -14.27
N VAL A 380 -5.43 -4.02 -14.29
CA VAL A 380 -4.35 -4.18 -13.33
C VAL A 380 -4.42 -3.07 -12.29
N PHE A 381 -4.70 -3.43 -11.05
CA PHE A 381 -4.69 -2.51 -9.93
C PHE A 381 -3.32 -2.53 -9.25
N TYR A 382 -2.79 -1.35 -8.94
CA TYR A 382 -1.55 -1.19 -8.18
C TYR A 382 -1.61 0.05 -7.28
N SER A 383 -0.87 0.01 -6.18
CA SER A 383 -0.77 1.14 -5.24
C SER A 383 0.62 1.76 -5.25
N ASN A 384 0.66 3.08 -5.13
CA ASN A 384 1.87 3.88 -5.01
C ASN A 384 2.08 4.25 -3.54
N LEU A 385 3.16 3.75 -2.95
CA LEU A 385 3.50 3.95 -1.55
C LEU A 385 3.82 5.42 -1.24
N SER A 386 4.59 6.08 -2.11
CA SER A 386 5.03 7.47 -1.89
C SER A 386 3.87 8.46 -1.93
N ARG A 387 2.89 8.24 -2.80
CA ARG A 387 1.71 9.11 -2.98
C ARG A 387 0.48 8.63 -2.24
N ARG A 388 0.53 7.46 -1.60
CA ARG A 388 -0.61 6.80 -0.93
C ARG A 388 -1.86 6.74 -1.82
N SER A 389 -1.66 6.34 -3.07
CA SER A 389 -2.70 6.30 -4.11
C SER A 389 -2.78 4.92 -4.74
N THR A 390 -3.93 4.62 -5.35
CA THR A 390 -4.14 3.41 -6.15
C THR A 390 -4.63 3.80 -7.53
N ALA A 391 -4.17 3.10 -8.54
CA ALA A 391 -4.63 3.24 -9.91
C ALA A 391 -5.02 1.88 -10.49
N ALA A 392 -5.90 1.91 -11.48
CA ALA A 392 -6.18 0.80 -12.39
C ALA A 392 -5.73 1.19 -13.80
N VAL A 393 -5.02 0.28 -14.44
CA VAL A 393 -4.59 0.41 -15.84
C VAL A 393 -5.13 -0.76 -16.65
N GLY A 394 -5.36 -0.54 -17.94
CA GLY A 394 -5.68 -1.63 -18.86
C GLY A 394 -4.52 -2.63 -18.93
N ALA A 395 -4.79 -3.92 -18.76
CA ALA A 395 -3.77 -4.97 -18.74
C ALA A 395 -2.97 -5.04 -20.04
N ARG A 396 -3.61 -4.78 -21.18
CA ARG A 396 -2.99 -4.81 -22.50
C ARG A 396 -2.13 -3.59 -22.81
N THR A 397 -2.56 -2.40 -22.38
CA THR A 397 -1.99 -1.11 -22.84
C THR A 397 -1.21 -0.36 -21.76
N GLY A 398 -1.40 -0.68 -20.49
CA GLY A 398 -0.88 0.11 -19.38
C GLY A 398 -1.49 1.50 -19.25
N GLN A 399 -2.52 1.85 -20.06
CA GLN A 399 -3.20 3.12 -19.96
C GLN A 399 -4.03 3.21 -18.67
N THR A 400 -3.91 4.34 -17.97
CA THR A 400 -4.67 4.56 -16.74
C THR A 400 -6.13 4.80 -17.05
N VAL A 401 -7.01 3.95 -16.51
CA VAL A 401 -8.46 4.05 -16.65
C VAL A 401 -9.13 4.57 -15.38
N TRP A 402 -8.47 4.44 -14.24
CA TRP A 402 -8.98 4.92 -12.97
C TRP A 402 -7.87 5.23 -11.97
N LYS A 403 -8.12 6.18 -11.06
CA LYS A 403 -7.18 6.60 -10.02
C LYS A 403 -7.90 7.12 -8.79
N THR A 404 -7.33 6.87 -7.62
CA THR A 404 -7.81 7.43 -6.34
C THR A 404 -6.64 7.81 -5.43
N GLY A 405 -6.81 8.86 -4.63
CA GLY A 405 -5.87 9.27 -3.57
C GLY A 405 -5.94 8.36 -2.32
N ARG A 406 -6.20 7.07 -2.50
CA ARG A 406 -6.29 6.08 -1.41
C ARG A 406 -5.46 4.85 -1.79
N GLY A 407 -4.74 4.29 -0.84
CA GLY A 407 -3.86 3.14 -1.06
C GLY A 407 -2.50 3.35 -0.44
N ALA A 408 -1.63 2.37 -0.48
CA ALA A 408 -0.23 2.50 -0.14
C ALA A 408 0.57 1.27 -0.58
N PHE A 409 0.18 0.09 -0.10
CA PHE A 409 0.88 -1.17 -0.31
C PHE A 409 0.11 -2.05 -1.31
N ASN A 410 -0.53 -3.09 -0.85
CA ASN A 410 -1.32 -3.95 -1.72
C ASN A 410 -2.65 -3.26 -2.12
N PRO A 411 -3.04 -3.27 -3.40
CA PRO A 411 -4.14 -2.43 -3.87
C PRO A 411 -5.51 -2.92 -3.42
N ALA A 412 -5.86 -4.17 -3.71
CA ALA A 412 -7.23 -4.64 -3.55
C ALA A 412 -7.36 -6.16 -3.59
N ILE A 413 -8.53 -6.64 -3.21
CA ILE A 413 -9.12 -7.92 -3.62
C ILE A 413 -10.49 -7.66 -4.24
N SER A 414 -11.10 -8.67 -4.86
CA SER A 414 -12.43 -8.55 -5.48
C SER A 414 -13.27 -9.79 -5.25
N ASP A 415 -14.59 -9.63 -5.36
CA ASP A 415 -15.57 -10.73 -5.45
C ASP A 415 -16.20 -10.82 -6.84
N GLY A 416 -15.55 -10.24 -7.86
CA GLY A 416 -16.05 -10.19 -9.22
C GLY A 416 -17.07 -9.08 -9.51
N ARG A 417 -17.65 -8.47 -8.47
CA ARG A 417 -18.61 -7.36 -8.58
C ARG A 417 -18.15 -6.08 -7.90
N ARG A 418 -17.29 -6.23 -6.89
CA ARG A 418 -16.77 -5.15 -6.05
C ARG A 418 -15.28 -5.23 -5.96
N ILE A 419 -14.69 -4.10 -5.73
CA ILE A 419 -13.29 -3.96 -5.37
C ILE A 419 -13.22 -3.59 -3.88
N TYR A 420 -12.57 -4.41 -3.10
CA TYR A 420 -12.26 -4.10 -1.71
C TYR A 420 -10.87 -3.46 -1.67
N LEU A 421 -10.86 -2.13 -1.81
CA LEU A 421 -9.66 -1.32 -1.89
C LEU A 421 -9.01 -1.18 -0.51
N VAL A 422 -7.73 -1.50 -0.44
CA VAL A 422 -6.92 -1.35 0.77
C VAL A 422 -6.31 0.05 0.80
N GLY A 423 -6.77 0.88 1.72
CA GLY A 423 -6.16 2.17 2.03
C GLY A 423 -4.99 2.04 3.01
N TYR A 424 -4.36 3.16 3.36
CA TYR A 424 -3.25 3.15 4.32
C TYR A 424 -3.65 2.58 5.70
N SER A 425 -4.84 2.92 6.19
CA SER A 425 -5.40 2.45 7.47
C SER A 425 -6.88 2.05 7.39
N SER A 426 -7.43 2.03 6.19
CA SER A 426 -8.86 1.88 5.95
C SER A 426 -9.12 0.84 4.86
N LEU A 427 -10.32 0.25 4.85
CA LEU A 427 -10.81 -0.65 3.82
C LEU A 427 -12.07 -0.04 3.21
N PHE A 428 -12.16 -0.04 1.89
CA PHE A 428 -13.28 0.54 1.14
C PHE A 428 -13.91 -0.52 0.24
N SER A 429 -15.23 -0.61 0.19
CA SER A 429 -15.94 -1.31 -0.87
C SER A 429 -16.29 -0.32 -1.97
N LEU A 430 -15.86 -0.63 -3.16
CA LEU A 430 -16.13 0.12 -4.38
C LEU A 430 -16.88 -0.80 -5.36
N ALA A 431 -17.86 -0.24 -6.05
CA ALA A 431 -18.57 -0.95 -7.11
C ALA A 431 -18.89 0.02 -8.25
N GLU A 432 -19.23 -0.52 -9.41
CA GLU A 432 -19.83 0.28 -10.48
C GLU A 432 -21.13 0.92 -10.01
N ARG A 433 -21.48 2.07 -10.55
CA ARG A 433 -22.65 2.84 -10.11
C ARG A 433 -23.95 2.03 -10.17
N ALA A 434 -24.13 1.24 -11.23
CA ALA A 434 -25.32 0.40 -11.40
C ALA A 434 -25.37 -0.71 -10.31
N GLN A 435 -24.24 -1.38 -10.08
CA GLN A 435 -24.12 -2.41 -9.04
C GLN A 435 -24.34 -1.83 -7.65
N ALA A 436 -23.73 -0.67 -7.34
CA ALA A 436 -23.90 -0.01 -6.06
C ALA A 436 -25.37 0.38 -5.77
N ARG A 437 -26.12 0.75 -6.80
CA ARG A 437 -27.57 1.01 -6.68
C ARG A 437 -28.35 -0.26 -6.37
N ARG A 438 -28.05 -1.39 -7.04
CA ARG A 438 -28.66 -2.70 -6.75
C ARG A 438 -28.38 -3.12 -5.31
N ASP A 439 -27.13 -3.03 -4.90
CA ASP A 439 -26.70 -3.42 -3.55
C ASP A 439 -27.31 -2.52 -2.45
N ALA A 440 -27.50 -1.23 -2.74
CA ALA A 440 -28.19 -0.32 -1.83
C ALA A 440 -29.65 -0.74 -1.61
N ARG A 441 -30.34 -1.18 -2.67
CA ARG A 441 -31.73 -1.69 -2.56
C ARG A 441 -31.81 -2.95 -1.69
N VAL A 442 -30.86 -3.89 -1.89
CA VAL A 442 -30.78 -5.11 -1.08
C VAL A 442 -30.50 -4.79 0.40
N ARG A 443 -29.57 -3.88 0.67
CA ARG A 443 -29.27 -3.43 2.05
C ARG A 443 -30.46 -2.78 2.72
N LEU A 444 -31.29 -2.07 1.98
CA LEU A 444 -32.51 -1.43 2.50
C LEU A 444 -33.65 -2.42 2.78
N ARG A 445 -33.56 -3.67 2.30
CA ARG A 445 -34.51 -4.74 2.71
C ARG A 445 -34.22 -5.26 4.12
N ASP A 446 -32.97 -5.12 4.60
CA ASP A 446 -32.61 -5.45 5.99
C ASP A 446 -33.20 -4.40 6.95
N PRO A 447 -34.07 -4.80 7.92
CA PRO A 447 -34.66 -3.87 8.87
C PRO A 447 -33.65 -3.07 9.69
N VAL A 448 -32.53 -3.69 10.06
CA VAL A 448 -31.45 -3.06 10.82
C VAL A 448 -30.74 -1.99 9.97
N GLU A 449 -30.47 -2.29 8.70
CA GLU A 449 -29.83 -1.33 7.80
C GLU A 449 -30.82 -0.19 7.42
N ARG A 450 -32.11 -0.47 7.28
CA ARG A 450 -33.15 0.59 7.12
C ARG A 450 -33.15 1.57 8.29
N ARG A 451 -33.17 1.08 9.52
CA ARG A 451 -33.12 1.93 10.72
C ARG A 451 -31.88 2.80 10.76
N ARG A 452 -30.73 2.26 10.37
CA ARG A 452 -29.46 3.00 10.31
C ARG A 452 -29.39 4.00 9.18
N ALA A 453 -29.92 3.68 8.02
CA ALA A 453 -30.00 4.62 6.91
C ALA A 453 -30.83 5.86 7.34
N ARG A 454 -31.98 5.65 8.01
CA ARG A 454 -32.77 6.72 8.60
C ARG A 454 -31.99 7.54 9.62
N ASN A 455 -31.25 6.90 10.54
CA ASN A 455 -30.45 7.59 11.54
C ASN A 455 -29.29 8.40 10.90
N ARG A 456 -28.62 7.87 9.86
CA ARG A 456 -27.58 8.61 9.12
C ARG A 456 -28.16 9.83 8.40
N THR A 457 -29.33 9.70 7.80
CA THR A 457 -30.02 10.82 7.13
C THR A 457 -30.36 11.90 8.14
N ARG A 458 -30.88 11.52 9.31
CA ARG A 458 -31.18 12.43 10.41
C ARG A 458 -29.93 13.15 10.92
N ALA A 459 -28.87 12.41 11.21
CA ALA A 459 -27.59 12.99 11.66
C ALA A 459 -26.96 13.93 10.60
N ARG A 460 -27.07 13.61 9.30
CA ARG A 460 -26.62 14.51 8.24
C ARG A 460 -27.44 15.80 8.18
N ALA A 461 -28.76 15.71 8.37
CA ALA A 461 -29.63 16.88 8.43
C ALA A 461 -29.31 17.77 9.65
N GLU A 462 -29.11 17.17 10.82
CA GLU A 462 -28.70 17.86 12.05
C GLU A 462 -27.33 18.57 11.86
N ASN A 463 -26.33 17.88 11.29
CA ASN A 463 -25.04 18.47 11.01
C ASN A 463 -25.11 19.62 9.98
N ARG A 464 -25.98 19.52 8.96
CA ARG A 464 -26.23 20.65 8.04
C ARG A 464 -26.83 21.85 8.77
N ARG A 465 -27.85 21.64 9.64
CA ARG A 465 -28.45 22.68 10.47
C ARG A 465 -27.40 23.33 11.38
N ALA A 466 -26.60 22.53 12.09
CA ALA A 466 -25.54 23.02 12.98
C ALA A 466 -24.50 23.86 12.22
N ARG A 467 -24.05 23.44 11.01
CA ARG A 467 -23.14 24.23 10.15
C ARG A 467 -23.77 25.55 9.72
N THR A 468 -25.08 25.56 9.40
CA THR A 468 -25.78 26.79 8.99
C THR A 468 -25.87 27.77 10.15
N VAL A 469 -26.21 27.29 11.36
CA VAL A 469 -26.21 28.10 12.58
C VAL A 469 -24.82 28.61 12.89
N GLY A 470 -23.79 27.78 12.84
CA GLY A 470 -22.42 28.18 13.07
C GLY A 470 -21.95 29.30 12.09
N ARG A 471 -22.33 29.19 10.81
CA ARG A 471 -22.04 30.26 9.81
C ARG A 471 -22.76 31.57 10.14
N ARG A 472 -24.04 31.53 10.61
CA ARG A 472 -24.77 32.71 11.04
C ARG A 472 -24.13 33.36 12.28
N VAL A 473 -23.74 32.58 13.28
CA VAL A 473 -23.03 33.07 14.47
C VAL A 473 -21.68 33.68 14.10
N ALA A 474 -20.91 33.04 13.25
CA ALA A 474 -19.61 33.58 12.79
C ALA A 474 -19.77 34.91 12.03
N ARG A 475 -20.82 35.04 11.17
CA ARG A 475 -21.15 36.32 10.50
C ARG A 475 -21.50 37.42 11.52
N ARG A 476 -22.33 37.11 12.55
CA ARG A 476 -22.68 38.09 13.61
C ARG A 476 -21.44 38.53 14.40
N LYS A 477 -20.55 37.59 14.79
CA LYS A 477 -19.29 37.91 15.49
C LYS A 477 -18.40 38.82 14.67
N ARG A 478 -18.23 38.54 13.36
CA ARG A 478 -17.45 39.39 12.45
C ARG A 478 -18.05 40.79 12.29
N ALA A 479 -19.37 40.90 12.17
CA ALA A 479 -20.06 42.18 12.09
C ALA A 479 -19.88 43.01 13.38
N LEU A 480 -20.02 42.39 14.55
CA LEU A 480 -19.78 43.03 15.85
C LEU A 480 -18.30 43.49 15.97
N ALA A 481 -17.34 42.66 15.63
CA ALA A 481 -15.93 43.02 15.65
C ALA A 481 -15.61 44.22 14.74
N ARG A 482 -16.23 44.28 13.55
CA ARG A 482 -16.11 45.46 12.65
C ARG A 482 -16.66 46.72 13.29
N ARG A 483 -17.85 46.64 13.95
CA ARG A 483 -18.45 47.81 14.68
C ARG A 483 -17.56 48.29 15.83
N VAL A 484 -17.00 47.34 16.61
CA VAL A 484 -16.08 47.67 17.71
C VAL A 484 -14.78 48.33 17.18
N ALA A 485 -14.21 47.79 16.09
CA ALA A 485 -13.03 48.37 15.47
C ALA A 485 -13.31 49.80 14.91
N ALA A 486 -14.46 50.01 14.27
CA ALA A 486 -14.84 51.33 13.79
C ALA A 486 -14.99 52.34 14.95
N ARG A 487 -15.63 51.91 16.05
CA ARG A 487 -15.75 52.77 17.26
C ARG A 487 -14.38 53.14 17.88
N LYS A 488 -13.46 52.16 17.97
CA LYS A 488 -12.08 52.40 18.42
C LYS A 488 -11.34 53.40 17.52
N ARG A 489 -11.48 53.28 16.17
CA ARG A 489 -10.89 54.23 15.20
C ARG A 489 -11.47 55.64 15.35
N ALA A 490 -12.78 55.79 15.56
CA ALA A 490 -13.45 57.05 15.78
C ALA A 490 -12.91 57.73 17.07
N VAL A 491 -12.81 56.98 18.18
CA VAL A 491 -12.23 57.48 19.44
C VAL A 491 -10.78 57.92 19.28
N ALA A 492 -9.95 57.13 18.58
CA ALA A 492 -8.56 57.47 18.32
C ALA A 492 -8.43 58.74 17.45
N ARG A 493 -9.27 58.89 16.42
CA ARG A 493 -9.35 60.09 15.57
C ARG A 493 -9.75 61.35 16.41
N ASN A 494 -10.75 61.22 17.29
CA ASN A 494 -11.13 62.30 18.17
C ASN A 494 -10.03 62.71 19.15
N ARG A 495 -9.25 61.73 19.69
CA ARG A 495 -8.09 62.01 20.55
C ARG A 495 -6.96 62.77 19.76
N ARG A 496 -6.74 62.37 18.47
CA ARG A 496 -5.78 63.05 17.61
C ARG A 496 -6.17 64.49 17.33
N LEU A 497 -7.43 64.72 16.93
CA LEU A 497 -7.97 66.06 16.71
C LEU A 497 -7.87 66.98 17.96
N ARG A 498 -8.11 66.44 19.15
CA ARG A 498 -7.92 67.17 20.42
C ARG A 498 -6.47 67.48 20.72
N ARG A 499 -5.49 66.73 20.25
CA ARG A 499 -4.03 66.99 20.38
C ARG A 499 -3.55 68.02 19.39
N GLU A 500 -4.03 68.03 18.16
CA GLU A 500 -3.63 68.94 17.08
C GLU A 500 -4.11 70.39 17.32
N HIS A 501 -5.11 70.58 18.21
CA HIS A 501 -5.62 71.93 18.55
C HIS A 501 -5.12 72.49 19.90
N ARG A 502 -3.99 71.98 20.42
CA ARG A 502 -3.34 72.62 21.57
C ARG A 502 -2.47 73.75 21.08
N ALA A 503 -2.58 74.89 21.77
CA ALA A 503 -1.90 76.18 21.60
C ALA A 503 -0.78 76.26 20.53
N VAL A 504 -1.04 76.93 19.46
CA VAL A 504 -0.02 77.24 18.47
C VAL A 504 0.72 78.50 18.94
N CYS A 505 1.99 78.36 19.31
CA CYS A 505 2.87 79.50 19.67
C CYS A 505 3.67 79.94 18.44
N PHE A 506 3.70 81.22 18.12
CA PHE A 506 4.48 81.79 17.04
C PHE A 506 5.25 83.03 17.55
N ARG A 507 6.40 83.34 16.98
CA ARG A 507 7.19 84.54 17.29
C ARG A 507 6.67 85.72 16.46
N SER A 508 6.31 86.82 17.12
CA SER A 508 5.96 88.03 16.47
C SER A 508 6.67 89.19 17.25
N ASN A 509 7.41 90.07 16.54
CA ASN A 509 8.16 91.18 17.10
C ASN A 509 9.03 90.82 18.32
N GLY A 510 9.80 89.73 18.23
CA GLY A 510 10.72 89.30 19.28
C GLY A 510 10.08 88.65 20.50
N LYS A 511 8.77 88.61 20.59
CA LYS A 511 8.02 87.96 21.67
C LYS A 511 7.30 86.70 21.17
N THR A 512 7.33 85.67 21.99
CA THR A 512 6.55 84.41 21.69
C THR A 512 5.12 84.65 22.11
N VAL A 513 4.20 84.64 21.16
CA VAL A 513 2.76 84.77 21.38
C VAL A 513 2.11 83.43 21.20
N CYS A 514 1.47 82.87 22.24
CA CYS A 514 0.75 81.62 22.17
C CYS A 514 -0.74 81.95 22.11
N ARG A 515 -1.41 81.57 21.03
CA ARG A 515 -2.88 81.62 20.96
C ARG A 515 -3.44 80.24 21.26
N VAL A 516 -4.27 80.13 22.26
CA VAL A 516 -5.08 78.93 22.52
C VAL A 516 -6.28 78.98 21.59
N PRO A 517 -6.45 78.01 20.68
CA PRO A 517 -7.63 77.98 19.84
C PRO A 517 -8.86 77.91 20.76
N ARG A 518 -9.93 78.64 20.45
CA ARG A 518 -11.23 78.57 21.17
C ARG A 518 -11.63 77.15 21.28
N LYS A 519 -12.08 76.69 22.49
CA LYS A 519 -12.52 75.34 22.73
C LYS A 519 -13.55 74.91 21.68
N LEU A 520 -13.17 73.96 20.80
CA LEU A 520 -14.07 73.33 19.84
C LEU A 520 -14.87 72.24 20.56
N VAL A 521 -16.16 72.23 20.38
CA VAL A 521 -17.04 71.11 20.78
C VAL A 521 -17.22 70.23 19.56
N CYS A 522 -16.70 69.01 19.66
CA CYS A 522 -16.80 68.03 18.58
C CYS A 522 -17.89 67.03 18.93
N PHE A 523 -18.82 66.81 18.05
CA PHE A 523 -19.84 65.80 18.16
C PHE A 523 -19.89 64.89 16.92
N THR A 524 -20.17 63.65 17.10
CA THR A 524 -20.28 62.68 15.99
C THR A 524 -21.76 62.57 15.62
N ARG A 525 -22.09 62.82 14.34
CA ARG A 525 -23.45 62.64 13.82
C ARG A 525 -23.75 61.13 13.72
N LYS A 526 -24.83 60.70 14.36
CA LYS A 526 -25.24 59.29 14.39
C LYS A 526 -25.57 58.71 13.00
N ALA A 527 -25.91 59.55 12.04
CA ALA A 527 -26.38 59.08 10.73
C ALA A 527 -25.22 58.63 9.77
N ASP A 528 -24.04 59.26 9.88
CA ASP A 528 -22.92 59.02 8.94
C ASP A 528 -21.56 58.84 9.62
N ASP A 529 -21.55 58.75 10.94
CA ASP A 529 -20.33 58.61 11.79
C ASP A 529 -19.29 59.75 11.59
N ARG A 530 -19.69 60.91 11.03
CA ARG A 530 -18.81 62.06 10.82
C ARG A 530 -18.70 62.87 12.08
N THR A 531 -17.47 63.15 12.50
CA THR A 531 -17.20 64.08 13.61
C THR A 531 -17.14 65.52 13.10
N ILE A 532 -18.05 66.34 13.52
CA ILE A 532 -18.10 67.76 13.21
C ILE A 532 -17.66 68.52 14.45
N CYS A 533 -16.66 69.41 14.30
CA CYS A 533 -16.16 70.29 15.35
C CYS A 533 -16.61 71.73 15.08
N ARG A 534 -17.29 72.42 16.02
CA ARG A 534 -17.68 73.82 15.92
C ARG A 534 -17.11 74.60 17.11
N PRO A 535 -16.75 75.85 16.91
CA PRO A 535 -16.40 76.71 18.05
C PRO A 535 -17.56 76.81 19.04
N ARG A 536 -17.24 76.76 20.34
CA ARG A 536 -18.24 76.99 21.38
C ARG A 536 -18.62 78.48 21.27
N LYS A 537 -19.93 78.76 21.05
CA LYS A 537 -20.41 80.13 21.14
C LYS A 537 -20.16 80.65 22.57
N PRO A 538 -19.82 81.93 22.71
CA PRO A 538 -19.54 82.51 24.04
C PRO A 538 -20.65 82.38 25.03
#